data_86b2eb6ebbf63a6baf414f3bf2a3031f
#
_entry.id   86b2eb6ebbf63a6baf414f3bf2a3031f
#
_cell.length_a   1.000
_cell.length_b   1.000
_cell.length_c   1.000
_cell.angle_alpha   90.00
_cell.angle_beta   90.00
_cell.angle_gamma   90.00
#
_symmetry.space_group_name_H-M   'P 1'
#
loop_
_entity.id
_entity.type
_entity.pdbx_description
1 polymer ?
#
loop_
_entity_poly.entity_id
_entity_poly.type
_entity_poly.pdbx_seq_one_letter_code
_entity_poly.pdbx_strand_id
1 'polypeptide(L)'
;MKKMRRMAALLLSCVLIAACPGIGSRAEEDTRGDFVFGDYVGDVDPASNAYAWVGMRVGVMESLFKLDDGMNVQKNLVDDYSVSEDGLVWTLKLRDGVLFQSGNPMDAEAVKASLERTCSMQSRADGELGIASMEADGNVLTITTKKPNPTLPNCLCDPYSGIVDVKSVGDDGDATIGTGPFKLVEYVENERMELDAFDDYWAGKPASKHVTIRSISDLDASSLALQNKELDACYGLSYDARDLFDGTPGFKISQAATGRVYKVYFNLEHAFTGDPNFRKAVCMAIDKPSYAQVLVNGAGTPAKSSFPATTAVAEATDVSSVPEFDMDGAKALLEESGYVDTNGDGILEKDGEKVSLQIITYGRTGLPQTSQALQSALQQLGIEAAFEQLEGTDDRGHAGTYDLSVYAEMTLPTGDPYSYLMNNFSTDGIQNFGKYSNAEVDALLEQLASEFDTDKRNELAAQIDGTVLADNSICNVFHLNMYMAMKDTVEGLNQSPVDYYHINWQTCVTE
;
A
#
# COMPACT_ATOMS: atom_id res chain seq x y z
N MET A 1 -58.63 68.48 -1.24
CA MET A 1 -59.21 69.43 -2.20
C MET A 1 -58.32 69.61 -3.41
N LYS A 2 -58.92 69.42 -4.59
CA LYS A 2 -58.57 69.95 -5.91
C LYS A 2 -57.13 69.71 -6.45
N LYS A 3 -57.06 68.81 -7.46
CA LYS A 3 -57.24 69.06 -8.92
C LYS A 3 -56.04 69.89 -9.46
N MET A 4 -55.39 69.57 -10.54
CA MET A 4 -55.63 69.00 -11.85
C MET A 4 -54.45 69.37 -12.77
N ARG A 5 -54.03 68.42 -13.61
CA ARG A 5 -53.83 68.51 -15.07
C ARG A 5 -52.94 69.62 -15.73
N ARG A 6 -51.98 69.18 -16.53
CA ARG A 6 -51.88 69.21 -18.01
C ARG A 6 -50.40 68.99 -18.39
N MET A 7 -50.05 68.03 -19.15
CA MET A 7 -50.05 67.71 -20.58
C MET A 7 -49.04 68.49 -21.44
N ALA A 8 -48.07 67.69 -21.92
CA ALA A 8 -47.49 67.67 -23.28
C ALA A 8 -46.47 68.72 -23.71
N ALA A 9 -45.32 68.26 -24.13
CA ALA A 9 -44.81 68.43 -25.50
C ALA A 9 -43.52 67.55 -25.70
N LEU A 10 -43.53 66.83 -26.84
CA LEU A 10 -42.41 66.12 -27.44
C LEU A 10 -41.26 67.05 -27.79
N LEU A 11 -40.00 66.58 -27.55
CA LEU A 11 -38.88 66.92 -28.44
C LEU A 11 -37.98 65.72 -28.56
N LEU A 12 -37.94 65.16 -29.76
CA LEU A 12 -37.11 64.07 -30.24
C LEU A 12 -35.66 64.55 -30.33
N SER A 13 -34.74 63.98 -29.53
CA SER A 13 -33.31 64.13 -29.73
C SER A 13 -32.74 62.73 -29.92
N CYS A 14 -32.47 62.35 -31.15
CA CYS A 14 -31.70 61.17 -31.50
C CYS A 14 -30.26 61.36 -31.05
N VAL A 15 -29.85 60.62 -29.98
CA VAL A 15 -28.43 60.39 -29.66
C VAL A 15 -28.15 58.95 -30.15
N LEU A 16 -27.37 58.85 -31.22
CA LEU A 16 -26.74 57.59 -31.60
C LEU A 16 -25.71 57.22 -30.52
N ILE A 17 -26.06 56.31 -29.63
CA ILE A 17 -25.07 55.60 -28.83
C ILE A 17 -24.57 54.43 -29.66
N ALA A 18 -23.34 54.52 -30.16
CA ALA A 18 -22.63 53.37 -30.73
C ALA A 18 -22.50 52.33 -29.64
N ALA A 19 -23.26 51.25 -29.76
CA ALA A 19 -23.09 50.05 -28.96
C ALA A 19 -21.78 49.38 -29.39
N CYS A 20 -20.71 49.54 -28.58
CA CYS A 20 -19.64 48.56 -28.58
C CYS A 20 -20.22 47.24 -28.10
N PRO A 21 -20.09 46.15 -28.86
CA PRO A 21 -20.38 44.84 -28.30
C PRO A 21 -19.27 44.57 -27.24
N GLY A 22 -19.62 44.74 -25.98
CA GLY A 22 -18.84 44.15 -24.89
C GLY A 22 -18.76 42.67 -25.15
N ILE A 23 -17.55 42.18 -25.46
CA ILE A 23 -17.22 40.79 -25.38
C ILE A 23 -17.26 40.45 -23.87
N GLY A 24 -18.45 40.17 -23.38
CA GLY A 24 -18.62 39.44 -22.15
C GLY A 24 -18.06 38.05 -22.43
N SER A 25 -16.90 37.74 -21.91
CA SER A 25 -16.48 36.34 -21.78
C SER A 25 -17.58 35.67 -20.94
N ARG A 26 -18.47 34.95 -21.62
CA ARG A 26 -19.32 33.99 -20.94
C ARG A 26 -18.34 33.01 -20.30
N ALA A 27 -18.24 33.00 -18.98
CA ALA A 27 -17.56 31.94 -18.28
C ALA A 27 -18.17 30.64 -18.84
N GLU A 28 -17.35 29.80 -19.43
CA GLU A 28 -17.74 28.50 -19.91
C GLU A 28 -18.29 27.76 -18.68
N GLU A 29 -19.54 27.31 -18.74
CA GLU A 29 -20.17 26.61 -17.63
C GLU A 29 -19.39 25.32 -17.42
N ASP A 30 -18.87 25.12 -16.21
CA ASP A 30 -18.11 23.92 -15.85
C ASP A 30 -19.10 22.73 -15.81
N THR A 31 -19.00 21.86 -16.80
CA THR A 31 -19.89 20.70 -16.98
C THR A 31 -19.36 19.43 -16.30
N ARG A 32 -18.20 19.51 -15.63
CA ARG A 32 -17.65 18.37 -14.88
C ARG A 32 -18.57 17.98 -13.72
N GLY A 33 -18.71 16.68 -13.48
CA GLY A 33 -19.49 16.12 -12.39
C GLY A 33 -18.75 16.12 -11.06
N ASP A 34 -19.48 15.80 -10.02
CA ASP A 34 -18.94 15.47 -8.69
C ASP A 34 -18.68 13.96 -8.61
N PHE A 35 -17.78 13.54 -7.71
CA PHE A 35 -17.44 12.15 -7.46
C PHE A 35 -17.47 11.85 -5.95
N VAL A 36 -18.18 10.79 -5.55
CA VAL A 36 -18.31 10.40 -4.13
C VAL A 36 -17.67 9.04 -3.91
N PHE A 37 -16.61 9.02 -3.10
CA PHE A 37 -15.82 7.82 -2.83
C PHE A 37 -15.91 7.39 -1.36
N GLY A 38 -16.27 6.13 -1.13
CA GLY A 38 -16.22 5.50 0.18
C GLY A 38 -14.81 4.98 0.47
N ASP A 39 -14.11 5.62 1.40
CA ASP A 39 -12.75 5.25 1.81
C ASP A 39 -12.47 5.78 3.22
N TYR A 40 -11.27 5.52 3.71
CA TYR A 40 -10.77 6.07 4.96
C TYR A 40 -10.59 7.59 4.86
N VAL A 41 -10.95 8.28 5.93
CA VAL A 41 -10.79 9.72 6.09
C VAL A 41 -9.78 9.99 7.20
N GLY A 42 -8.77 10.80 6.92
CA GLY A 42 -7.68 11.10 7.85
C GLY A 42 -6.89 12.34 7.45
N ASP A 43 -5.88 12.65 8.24
CA ASP A 43 -4.94 13.72 7.96
C ASP A 43 -4.19 13.47 6.63
N VAL A 44 -3.98 14.52 5.85
CA VAL A 44 -3.29 14.47 4.56
C VAL A 44 -1.80 14.83 4.64
N ASP A 45 -1.31 15.27 5.81
CA ASP A 45 0.09 15.62 6.00
C ASP A 45 1.00 14.39 5.85
N PRO A 46 1.93 14.36 4.87
CA PRO A 46 2.85 13.24 4.68
C PRO A 46 3.82 13.06 5.86
N ALA A 47 4.02 14.08 6.68
CA ALA A 47 4.82 13.97 7.90
C ALA A 47 4.04 13.35 9.08
N SER A 48 2.75 13.07 8.94
CA SER A 48 1.96 12.31 9.92
C SER A 48 2.41 10.85 9.96
N ASN A 49 2.84 10.36 11.14
CA ASN A 49 3.35 8.99 11.29
C ASN A 49 2.30 7.91 11.00
N ALA A 50 1.03 8.20 11.28
CA ALA A 50 -0.05 7.22 11.14
C ALA A 50 -0.74 7.27 9.78
N TYR A 51 -0.76 8.44 9.11
CA TYR A 51 -1.67 8.71 8.00
C TYR A 51 -0.99 9.28 6.76
N ALA A 52 0.34 9.26 6.68
CA ALA A 52 1.13 9.79 5.56
C ALA A 52 0.59 9.41 4.16
N TRP A 53 -0.02 8.23 4.03
CA TRP A 53 -0.58 7.70 2.79
C TRP A 53 -1.90 8.38 2.34
N VAL A 54 -2.64 9.02 3.26
CA VAL A 54 -3.99 9.56 2.95
C VAL A 54 -3.90 10.64 1.88
N GLY A 55 -2.98 11.59 2.02
CA GLY A 55 -2.84 12.71 1.07
C GLY A 55 -2.55 12.25 -0.37
N MET A 56 -1.74 11.21 -0.54
CA MET A 56 -1.48 10.62 -1.87
C MET A 56 -2.69 9.85 -2.40
N ARG A 57 -3.35 9.07 -1.56
CA ARG A 57 -4.50 8.24 -1.93
C ARG A 57 -5.66 9.07 -2.46
N VAL A 58 -5.91 10.22 -1.85
CA VAL A 58 -7.02 11.11 -2.25
C VAL A 58 -6.61 12.16 -3.29
N GLY A 59 -5.40 12.10 -3.83
CA GLY A 59 -4.93 12.98 -4.90
C GLY A 59 -4.62 14.41 -4.47
N VAL A 60 -4.29 14.65 -3.20
CA VAL A 60 -3.84 15.95 -2.67
C VAL A 60 -2.32 16.09 -2.76
N MET A 61 -1.59 15.01 -2.43
CA MET A 61 -0.13 14.97 -2.41
C MET A 61 0.41 14.11 -3.54
N GLU A 62 1.63 14.42 -3.97
CA GLU A 62 2.42 13.59 -4.89
C GLU A 62 3.86 13.49 -4.40
N SER A 63 4.52 12.38 -4.70
CA SER A 63 5.94 12.15 -4.44
C SER A 63 6.77 12.36 -5.70
N LEU A 64 8.11 12.43 -5.56
CA LEU A 64 9.04 12.61 -6.68
C LEU A 64 9.01 11.43 -7.66
N PHE A 65 8.85 10.22 -7.14
CA PHE A 65 8.67 9.00 -7.90
C PHE A 65 7.36 8.32 -7.48
N LYS A 66 6.87 7.39 -8.28
CA LYS A 66 5.70 6.55 -7.97
C LYS A 66 5.93 5.12 -8.43
N LEU A 67 5.12 4.20 -7.97
CA LEU A 67 5.14 2.80 -8.42
C LEU A 67 4.11 2.58 -9.52
N ASP A 68 4.45 1.75 -10.50
CA ASP A 68 3.49 1.21 -11.47
C ASP A 68 2.82 -0.08 -10.94
N ASP A 69 1.94 -0.68 -11.75
CA ASP A 69 1.23 -1.92 -11.40
C ASP A 69 2.16 -3.15 -11.30
N GLY A 70 3.38 -3.06 -11.83
CA GLY A 70 4.44 -4.05 -11.66
C GLY A 70 5.31 -3.79 -10.44
N MET A 71 4.99 -2.79 -9.62
CA MET A 71 5.78 -2.34 -8.47
C MET A 71 7.14 -1.73 -8.85
N ASN A 72 7.32 -1.31 -10.11
CA ASN A 72 8.55 -0.67 -10.57
C ASN A 72 8.48 0.85 -10.35
N VAL A 73 9.62 1.45 -9.98
CA VAL A 73 9.74 2.90 -9.81
C VAL A 73 9.58 3.63 -11.14
N GLN A 74 8.68 4.59 -11.16
CA GLN A 74 8.42 5.50 -12.28
C GLN A 74 8.70 6.94 -11.87
N LYS A 75 9.18 7.75 -12.82
CA LYS A 75 9.33 9.20 -12.61
C LYS A 75 7.95 9.86 -12.52
N ASN A 76 7.74 10.71 -11.52
CA ASN A 76 6.49 11.47 -11.33
C ASN A 76 6.77 12.97 -11.39
N LEU A 77 7.23 13.60 -10.32
CA LEU A 77 7.62 15.01 -10.29
C LEU A 77 9.08 15.26 -10.75
N VAL A 78 9.79 14.20 -11.12
CA VAL A 78 11.15 14.20 -11.67
C VAL A 78 11.10 13.90 -13.16
N ASP A 79 11.82 14.69 -13.98
CA ASP A 79 12.01 14.43 -15.42
C ASP A 79 13.16 13.48 -15.68
N ASP A 80 14.27 13.64 -14.94
CA ASP A 80 15.47 12.84 -15.10
C ASP A 80 16.28 12.76 -13.80
N TYR A 81 17.10 11.74 -13.66
CA TYR A 81 17.96 11.58 -12.50
C TYR A 81 19.21 10.77 -12.82
N SER A 82 20.24 10.97 -12.00
CA SER A 82 21.48 10.22 -12.06
C SER A 82 22.09 10.06 -10.67
N VAL A 83 22.98 9.07 -10.53
CA VAL A 83 23.76 8.85 -9.31
C VAL A 83 25.24 8.85 -9.65
N SER A 84 26.09 9.35 -8.72
CA SER A 84 27.54 9.31 -8.84
C SER A 84 28.09 7.87 -8.75
N GLU A 85 29.30 7.64 -9.27
CA GLU A 85 29.95 6.31 -9.28
C GLU A 85 30.11 5.69 -7.87
N ASP A 86 30.24 6.53 -6.84
CA ASP A 86 30.35 6.11 -5.45
C ASP A 86 28.97 5.87 -4.78
N GLY A 87 27.87 6.12 -5.51
CA GLY A 87 26.51 5.91 -5.02
C GLY A 87 26.02 6.90 -3.97
N LEU A 88 26.79 7.98 -3.74
CA LEU A 88 26.49 8.94 -2.66
C LEU A 88 25.70 10.16 -3.11
N VAL A 89 25.90 10.62 -4.35
CA VAL A 89 25.33 11.87 -4.83
C VAL A 89 24.30 11.59 -5.92
N TRP A 90 23.06 11.93 -5.63
CA TRP A 90 21.93 11.84 -6.54
C TRP A 90 21.61 13.23 -7.10
N THR A 91 21.50 13.34 -8.41
CA THR A 91 21.08 14.58 -9.10
C THR A 91 19.71 14.33 -9.71
N LEU A 92 18.70 15.06 -9.24
CA LEU A 92 17.31 14.97 -9.69
C LEU A 92 16.98 16.23 -10.48
N LYS A 93 16.58 16.08 -11.74
CA LYS A 93 16.01 17.17 -12.53
C LYS A 93 14.51 17.14 -12.35
N LEU A 94 13.97 18.13 -11.66
CA LEU A 94 12.52 18.23 -11.40
C LEU A 94 11.78 18.64 -12.68
N ARG A 95 10.50 18.28 -12.74
CA ARG A 95 9.59 18.65 -13.83
C ARG A 95 9.36 20.15 -13.83
N ASP A 96 9.46 20.77 -15.03
CA ASP A 96 9.21 22.20 -15.22
C ASP A 96 7.70 22.53 -15.12
N GLY A 97 7.39 23.69 -14.55
CA GLY A 97 6.03 24.26 -14.55
C GLY A 97 5.04 23.62 -13.58
N VAL A 98 5.49 22.76 -12.67
CA VAL A 98 4.63 22.24 -11.60
C VAL A 98 4.34 23.32 -10.58
N LEU A 99 3.07 23.47 -10.22
CA LEU A 99 2.61 24.38 -9.18
C LEU A 99 2.07 23.59 -8.00
N PHE A 100 2.27 24.12 -6.80
CA PHE A 100 1.48 23.72 -5.65
C PHE A 100 0.04 24.25 -5.78
N GLN A 101 -0.88 23.66 -5.08
CA GLN A 101 -2.28 24.08 -5.01
C GLN A 101 -2.46 25.52 -4.47
N SER A 102 -1.46 26.07 -3.79
CA SER A 102 -1.36 27.49 -3.39
C SER A 102 -1.09 28.44 -4.58
N GLY A 103 -0.63 27.91 -5.72
CA GLY A 103 -0.12 28.66 -6.86
C GLY A 103 1.38 28.97 -6.80
N ASN A 104 2.08 28.59 -5.72
CA ASN A 104 3.53 28.70 -5.63
C ASN A 104 4.21 27.68 -6.56
N PRO A 105 5.36 28.00 -7.19
CA PRO A 105 6.11 27.05 -8.01
C PRO A 105 6.75 25.96 -7.13
N MET A 106 6.74 24.71 -7.63
CA MET A 106 7.51 23.60 -7.09
C MET A 106 8.88 23.59 -7.76
N ASP A 107 9.83 24.31 -7.20
CA ASP A 107 11.25 24.30 -7.59
C ASP A 107 12.08 23.42 -6.64
N ALA A 108 13.38 23.29 -6.91
CA ALA A 108 14.25 22.44 -6.08
C ALA A 108 14.39 22.95 -4.64
N GLU A 109 14.26 24.24 -4.38
CA GLU A 109 14.30 24.79 -3.03
C GLU A 109 13.03 24.43 -2.24
N ALA A 110 11.86 24.42 -2.91
CA ALA A 110 10.61 24.01 -2.30
C ALA A 110 10.60 22.49 -1.99
N VAL A 111 11.09 21.65 -2.91
CA VAL A 111 11.23 20.22 -2.69
C VAL A 111 12.20 19.90 -1.55
N LYS A 112 13.36 20.58 -1.52
CA LYS A 112 14.34 20.48 -0.43
C LYS A 112 13.69 20.80 0.91
N ALA A 113 12.99 21.93 1.02
CA ALA A 113 12.32 22.35 2.26
C ALA A 113 11.27 21.33 2.71
N SER A 114 10.52 20.73 1.78
CA SER A 114 9.55 19.68 2.06
C SER A 114 10.22 18.42 2.62
N LEU A 115 11.28 17.92 1.99
CA LEU A 115 12.00 16.71 2.47
C LEU A 115 12.72 16.97 3.80
N GLU A 116 13.30 18.16 4.02
CA GLU A 116 13.89 18.56 5.30
C GLU A 116 12.85 18.54 6.43
N ARG A 117 11.63 19.08 6.16
CA ARG A 117 10.52 19.02 7.11
C ARG A 117 10.17 17.59 7.46
N THR A 118 9.96 16.73 6.47
CA THR A 118 9.61 15.33 6.69
C THR A 118 10.69 14.60 7.50
N CYS A 119 11.97 14.72 7.15
CA CYS A 119 13.07 14.09 7.89
C CYS A 119 13.15 14.61 9.35
N SER A 120 12.78 15.87 9.59
CA SER A 120 12.77 16.43 10.94
C SER A 120 11.63 15.89 11.83
N MET A 121 10.51 15.49 11.22
CA MET A 121 9.30 15.05 11.91
C MET A 121 9.16 13.53 11.99
N GLN A 122 9.71 12.80 11.00
CA GLN A 122 9.62 11.33 10.92
C GLN A 122 11.00 10.66 10.95
N SER A 123 11.30 9.97 12.04
CA SER A 123 12.58 9.23 12.19
C SER A 123 12.75 8.09 11.16
N ARG A 124 11.65 7.46 10.72
CA ARG A 124 11.67 6.46 9.66
C ARG A 124 12.14 7.08 8.34
N ALA A 125 11.57 8.22 7.95
CA ALA A 125 11.96 8.92 6.73
C ALA A 125 13.44 9.38 6.78
N ASP A 126 13.91 9.96 7.90
CA ASP A 126 15.33 10.32 8.05
C ASP A 126 16.27 9.11 7.91
N GLY A 127 15.86 7.97 8.49
CA GLY A 127 16.64 6.73 8.43
C GLY A 127 16.71 6.13 7.03
N GLU A 128 15.58 6.00 6.34
CA GLU A 128 15.47 5.36 5.03
C GLU A 128 16.03 6.23 3.90
N LEU A 129 15.75 7.53 3.89
CA LEU A 129 16.31 8.49 2.93
C LEU A 129 17.81 8.67 3.15
N GLY A 130 18.26 8.64 4.42
CA GLY A 130 19.66 8.71 4.79
C GLY A 130 20.36 9.98 4.29
N ILE A 131 19.65 11.12 4.18
CA ILE A 131 20.14 12.37 3.61
C ILE A 131 21.21 12.99 4.52
N ALA A 132 22.39 13.29 3.97
CA ALA A 132 23.44 14.04 4.64
C ALA A 132 23.34 15.54 4.33
N SER A 133 23.05 15.90 3.07
CA SER A 133 22.84 17.28 2.63
C SER A 133 22.02 17.34 1.35
N MET A 134 21.39 18.48 1.10
CA MET A 134 20.71 18.78 -0.15
C MET A 134 21.10 20.17 -0.66
N GLU A 135 21.32 20.28 -1.97
CA GLU A 135 21.59 21.54 -2.66
C GLU A 135 20.56 21.73 -3.77
N ALA A 136 20.04 22.95 -3.91
CA ALA A 136 19.03 23.31 -4.90
C ALA A 136 19.59 24.38 -5.86
N ASP A 137 19.41 24.16 -7.16
CA ASP A 137 19.75 25.13 -8.21
C ASP A 137 18.67 25.12 -9.29
N GLY A 138 17.77 26.11 -9.26
CA GLY A 138 16.59 26.18 -10.13
C GLY A 138 15.71 24.95 -9.99
N ASN A 139 15.63 24.08 -11.00
CA ASN A 139 14.89 22.82 -10.99
C ASN A 139 15.79 21.59 -10.82
N VAL A 140 17.02 21.77 -10.34
CA VAL A 140 17.93 20.65 -10.04
C VAL A 140 18.13 20.54 -8.54
N LEU A 141 17.73 19.38 -8.00
CA LEU A 141 17.99 19.00 -6.61
C LEU A 141 19.12 17.99 -6.56
N THR A 142 20.17 18.31 -5.82
CA THR A 142 21.29 17.40 -5.54
C THR A 142 21.14 16.89 -4.11
N ILE A 143 21.02 15.57 -3.95
CA ILE A 143 20.91 14.90 -2.64
C ILE A 143 22.21 14.12 -2.40
N THR A 144 22.90 14.43 -1.31
CA THR A 144 24.03 13.60 -0.83
C THR A 144 23.57 12.73 0.31
N THR A 145 23.76 11.43 0.22
CA THR A 145 23.36 10.47 1.26
C THR A 145 24.52 10.16 2.21
N LYS A 146 24.20 9.77 3.45
CA LYS A 146 25.15 9.39 4.52
C LYS A 146 25.97 8.13 4.14
N LYS A 147 25.37 7.27 3.30
CA LYS A 147 25.96 6.02 2.76
C LYS A 147 25.42 5.83 1.34
N PRO A 148 26.06 5.03 0.47
CA PRO A 148 25.45 4.63 -0.80
C PRO A 148 24.03 4.11 -0.56
N ASN A 149 23.04 4.68 -1.27
CA ASN A 149 21.64 4.31 -1.11
C ASN A 149 21.01 3.96 -2.46
N PRO A 150 21.13 2.70 -2.91
CA PRO A 150 20.56 2.28 -4.20
C PRO A 150 19.04 2.35 -4.23
N THR A 151 18.37 2.41 -3.08
CA THR A 151 16.92 2.44 -2.97
C THR A 151 16.35 3.85 -2.78
N LEU A 152 17.15 4.91 -2.94
CA LEU A 152 16.65 6.28 -2.76
C LEU A 152 15.42 6.61 -3.63
N PRO A 153 15.35 6.25 -4.94
CA PRO A 153 14.16 6.47 -5.75
C PRO A 153 12.93 5.71 -5.20
N ASN A 154 13.13 4.51 -4.67
CA ASN A 154 12.08 3.71 -4.04
C ASN A 154 11.57 4.38 -2.75
N CYS A 155 12.48 4.83 -1.88
CA CYS A 155 12.12 5.56 -0.66
C CYS A 155 11.36 6.87 -0.99
N LEU A 156 11.68 7.50 -2.14
CA LEU A 156 10.97 8.69 -2.64
C LEU A 156 9.63 8.36 -3.35
N CYS A 157 9.18 7.09 -3.37
CA CYS A 157 7.81 6.67 -3.67
C CYS A 157 6.95 6.54 -2.40
N ASP A 158 7.57 6.39 -1.23
CA ASP A 158 6.82 6.20 0.02
C ASP A 158 5.99 7.45 0.34
N PRO A 159 4.76 7.31 0.82
CA PRO A 159 3.88 8.44 1.14
C PRO A 159 4.48 9.50 2.08
N TYR A 160 5.38 9.14 2.98
CA TYR A 160 6.06 10.13 3.81
C TYR A 160 6.87 11.15 2.99
N SER A 161 7.27 10.79 1.77
CA SER A 161 8.01 11.67 0.86
C SER A 161 7.09 12.55 -0.01
N GLY A 162 5.81 12.63 0.28
CA GLY A 162 4.87 13.55 -0.37
C GLY A 162 5.37 14.99 -0.30
N ILE A 163 5.34 15.69 -1.45
CA ILE A 163 5.88 17.05 -1.56
C ILE A 163 4.82 18.07 -1.19
N VAL A 164 5.14 18.92 -0.20
CA VAL A 164 4.25 19.93 0.35
C VAL A 164 4.81 21.33 0.19
N ASP A 165 3.92 22.32 0.08
CA ASP A 165 4.30 23.73 0.14
C ASP A 165 4.53 24.18 1.60
N VAL A 166 5.77 24.10 2.04
CA VAL A 166 6.16 24.48 3.42
C VAL A 166 5.82 25.94 3.75
N LYS A 167 5.73 26.83 2.73
CA LYS A 167 5.34 28.24 2.91
C LYS A 167 3.86 28.41 3.23
N SER A 168 3.06 27.37 2.99
CA SER A 168 1.61 27.36 3.21
C SER A 168 1.19 26.43 4.37
N VAL A 169 2.13 25.99 5.20
CA VAL A 169 1.84 25.21 6.42
C VAL A 169 1.00 26.05 7.38
N GLY A 170 -0.07 25.48 7.92
CA GLY A 170 -0.98 26.14 8.85
C GLY A 170 -0.35 26.48 10.20
N ASP A 171 -1.04 27.30 10.99
CA ASP A 171 -0.60 27.68 12.35
C ASP A 171 -0.53 26.47 13.31
N ASP A 172 -1.26 25.40 13.01
CA ASP A 172 -1.24 24.10 13.70
C ASP A 172 -0.02 23.25 13.36
N GLY A 173 0.72 23.62 12.32
CA GLY A 173 1.90 22.92 11.82
C GLY A 173 1.60 21.86 10.75
N ASP A 174 0.32 21.65 10.40
CA ASP A 174 -0.10 20.66 9.41
C ASP A 174 0.08 21.17 7.98
N ALA A 175 0.57 20.32 7.09
CA ALA A 175 0.76 20.60 5.68
C ALA A 175 -0.36 19.97 4.85
N THR A 176 -1.27 20.81 4.32
CA THR A 176 -2.42 20.35 3.52
C THR A 176 -2.33 20.74 2.05
N ILE A 177 -1.28 21.43 1.63
CA ILE A 177 -1.07 21.96 0.28
C ILE A 177 0.02 21.15 -0.43
N GLY A 178 -0.39 20.32 -1.38
CA GLY A 178 0.49 19.50 -2.24
C GLY A 178 0.50 19.98 -3.70
N THR A 179 0.95 19.08 -4.58
CA THR A 179 0.99 19.27 -6.04
C THR A 179 -0.11 18.52 -6.78
N GLY A 180 -0.88 17.71 -6.07
CA GLY A 180 -1.87 16.80 -6.66
C GLY A 180 -3.06 17.50 -7.34
N PRO A 181 -3.89 16.73 -8.06
CA PRO A 181 -5.00 17.26 -8.86
C PRO A 181 -6.16 17.84 -8.05
N PHE A 182 -6.22 17.58 -6.73
CA PHE A 182 -7.31 18.05 -5.87
C PHE A 182 -6.79 18.76 -4.64
N LYS A 183 -7.51 19.82 -4.22
CA LYS A 183 -7.24 20.64 -3.04
C LYS A 183 -8.17 20.23 -1.91
N LEU A 184 -7.64 19.98 -0.72
CA LEU A 184 -8.46 19.81 0.48
C LEU A 184 -9.13 21.12 0.84
N VAL A 185 -10.48 21.15 0.93
CA VAL A 185 -11.27 22.33 1.30
C VAL A 185 -12.00 22.16 2.63
N GLU A 186 -12.35 20.94 3.01
CA GLU A 186 -12.92 20.62 4.33
C GLU A 186 -12.46 19.22 4.77
N TYR A 187 -12.16 19.09 6.04
CA TYR A 187 -11.88 17.82 6.71
C TYR A 187 -12.71 17.72 7.99
N VAL A 188 -13.54 16.70 8.09
CA VAL A 188 -14.30 16.35 9.29
C VAL A 188 -13.86 14.96 9.71
N GLU A 189 -13.17 14.91 10.84
CA GLU A 189 -12.56 13.68 11.37
C GLU A 189 -13.57 12.52 11.45
N ASN A 190 -13.19 11.34 10.94
CA ASN A 190 -14.00 10.12 10.88
C ASN A 190 -15.33 10.25 10.10
N GLU A 191 -15.55 11.32 9.36
CA GLU A 191 -16.78 11.56 8.61
C GLU A 191 -16.51 11.75 7.13
N ARG A 192 -15.84 12.85 6.72
CA ARG A 192 -15.63 13.18 5.32
C ARG A 192 -14.46 14.12 5.06
N MET A 193 -14.02 14.10 3.81
CA MET A 193 -13.14 15.12 3.23
C MET A 193 -13.81 15.65 1.97
N GLU A 194 -13.76 16.98 1.76
CA GLU A 194 -14.24 17.65 0.56
C GLU A 194 -13.02 18.20 -0.20
N LEU A 195 -12.95 17.88 -1.48
CA LEU A 195 -11.81 18.20 -2.33
C LEU A 195 -12.29 18.92 -3.59
N ASP A 196 -11.72 20.08 -3.90
CA ASP A 196 -11.96 20.80 -5.15
C ASP A 196 -10.87 20.55 -6.18
N ALA A 197 -11.22 20.49 -7.45
CA ALA A 197 -10.27 20.35 -8.54
C ALA A 197 -9.24 21.48 -8.56
N PHE A 198 -7.98 21.11 -8.79
CA PHE A 198 -6.89 22.05 -9.07
C PHE A 198 -6.73 22.19 -10.59
N ASP A 199 -7.37 23.20 -11.17
CA ASP A 199 -7.45 23.39 -12.62
C ASP A 199 -6.08 23.63 -13.30
N ASP A 200 -5.07 24.12 -12.54
CA ASP A 200 -3.69 24.32 -12.99
C ASP A 200 -2.78 23.10 -12.74
N TYR A 201 -3.38 21.93 -12.54
CA TYR A 201 -2.62 20.68 -12.33
C TYR A 201 -1.75 20.35 -13.56
N TRP A 202 -0.50 20.03 -13.30
CA TRP A 202 0.55 19.89 -14.32
C TRP A 202 0.28 18.81 -15.39
N ALA A 203 -0.44 17.74 -15.04
CA ALA A 203 -0.74 16.65 -16.00
C ALA A 203 -2.04 16.86 -16.78
N GLY A 204 -2.82 17.90 -16.46
CA GLY A 204 -4.06 18.25 -17.11
C GLY A 204 -5.18 18.58 -16.14
N LYS A 205 -6.26 19.18 -16.65
CA LYS A 205 -7.40 19.56 -15.84
C LYS A 205 -8.13 18.33 -15.30
N PRO A 206 -8.42 18.24 -13.99
CA PRO A 206 -9.15 17.12 -13.41
C PRO A 206 -10.53 16.90 -14.05
N ALA A 207 -10.90 15.63 -14.26
CA ALA A 207 -12.16 15.25 -14.91
C ALA A 207 -13.39 15.46 -13.99
N SER A 208 -13.23 15.36 -12.66
CA SER A 208 -14.23 15.78 -11.68
C SER A 208 -13.94 17.21 -11.21
N LYS A 209 -14.97 17.99 -10.93
CA LYS A 209 -14.82 19.34 -10.34
C LYS A 209 -14.72 19.29 -8.82
N HIS A 210 -15.34 18.30 -8.20
CA HIS A 210 -15.41 18.10 -6.76
C HIS A 210 -15.37 16.61 -6.42
N VAL A 211 -14.68 16.24 -5.34
CA VAL A 211 -14.59 14.88 -4.81
C VAL A 211 -14.91 14.90 -3.34
N THR A 212 -15.91 14.10 -2.94
CA THR A 212 -16.21 13.83 -1.52
C THR A 212 -15.69 12.45 -1.16
N ILE A 213 -14.80 12.36 -0.16
CA ILE A 213 -14.42 11.10 0.48
C ILE A 213 -15.29 10.92 1.71
N ARG A 214 -15.99 9.79 1.82
CA ARG A 214 -16.86 9.46 2.97
C ARG A 214 -16.33 8.27 3.75
N SER A 215 -16.12 8.45 5.05
CA SER A 215 -15.78 7.36 5.96
C SER A 215 -17.07 6.69 6.45
N ILE A 216 -17.19 5.39 6.20
CA ILE A 216 -18.29 4.56 6.70
C ILE A 216 -17.65 3.36 7.39
N SER A 217 -17.64 3.35 8.71
CA SER A 217 -16.95 2.34 9.52
C SER A 217 -17.59 0.96 9.46
N ASP A 218 -18.89 0.89 9.20
CA ASP A 218 -19.64 -0.36 9.02
C ASP A 218 -19.57 -0.80 7.55
N LEU A 219 -18.99 -1.98 7.29
CA LEU A 219 -18.74 -2.49 5.93
C LEU A 219 -20.03 -2.88 5.20
N ASP A 220 -21.08 -3.31 5.93
CA ASP A 220 -22.39 -3.62 5.36
C ASP A 220 -23.11 -2.32 4.97
N ALA A 221 -23.00 -1.28 5.80
CA ALA A 221 -23.53 0.04 5.48
C ALA A 221 -22.80 0.65 4.27
N SER A 222 -21.48 0.45 4.12
CA SER A 222 -20.70 0.88 2.95
C SER A 222 -21.20 0.19 1.67
N SER A 223 -21.43 -1.12 1.75
CA SER A 223 -21.97 -1.91 0.63
C SER A 223 -23.38 -1.42 0.23
N LEU A 224 -24.23 -1.16 1.22
CA LEU A 224 -25.58 -0.65 0.98
C LEU A 224 -25.57 0.76 0.39
N ALA A 225 -24.69 1.65 0.84
CA ALA A 225 -24.55 3.01 0.31
C ALA A 225 -24.14 2.98 -1.18
N LEU A 226 -23.23 2.09 -1.58
CA LEU A 226 -22.87 1.90 -2.98
C LEU A 226 -24.03 1.31 -3.80
N GLN A 227 -24.75 0.30 -3.29
CA GLN A 227 -25.93 -0.26 -3.97
C GLN A 227 -27.04 0.79 -4.15
N ASN A 228 -27.24 1.67 -3.18
CA ASN A 228 -28.20 2.76 -3.23
C ASN A 228 -27.73 3.95 -4.09
N LYS A 229 -26.51 3.87 -4.65
CA LYS A 229 -25.88 4.93 -5.46
C LYS A 229 -25.59 6.23 -4.68
N GLU A 230 -25.47 6.14 -3.36
CA GLU A 230 -25.02 7.24 -2.49
C GLU A 230 -23.50 7.42 -2.57
N LEU A 231 -22.77 6.38 -3.03
CA LEU A 231 -21.38 6.38 -3.42
C LEU A 231 -21.25 6.04 -4.90
N ASP A 232 -20.24 6.56 -5.56
CA ASP A 232 -19.87 6.19 -6.92
C ASP A 232 -18.92 5.00 -6.94
N ALA A 233 -18.04 4.93 -5.94
CA ALA A 233 -17.13 3.83 -5.71
C ALA A 233 -16.86 3.65 -4.22
N CYS A 234 -16.38 2.46 -3.83
CA CYS A 234 -16.00 2.16 -2.46
C CYS A 234 -14.81 1.22 -2.41
N TYR A 235 -13.83 1.55 -1.56
CA TYR A 235 -12.69 0.72 -1.18
C TYR A 235 -12.90 0.11 0.20
N GLY A 236 -12.26 -1.01 0.46
CA GLY A 236 -12.24 -1.62 1.80
C GLY A 236 -13.51 -2.37 2.18
N LEU A 237 -14.36 -2.74 1.23
CA LEU A 237 -15.53 -3.59 1.47
C LEU A 237 -15.11 -4.97 2.00
N SER A 238 -16.02 -5.65 2.71
CA SER A 238 -15.80 -7.04 3.14
C SER A 238 -15.65 -7.97 1.93
N TYR A 239 -14.90 -9.06 2.08
CA TYR A 239 -14.75 -10.04 0.98
C TYR A 239 -16.08 -10.69 0.61
N ASP A 240 -16.99 -10.86 1.56
CA ASP A 240 -18.33 -11.40 1.31
C ASP A 240 -19.22 -10.45 0.49
N ALA A 241 -18.96 -9.15 0.55
CA ALA A 241 -19.70 -8.16 -0.23
C ALA A 241 -19.29 -8.14 -1.72
N ARG A 242 -18.17 -8.77 -2.10
CA ARG A 242 -17.69 -8.78 -3.47
C ARG A 242 -18.75 -9.29 -4.44
N ASP A 243 -19.43 -10.38 -4.11
CA ASP A 243 -20.45 -11.00 -4.96
C ASP A 243 -21.72 -10.14 -5.14
N LEU A 244 -21.91 -9.09 -4.33
CA LEU A 244 -22.99 -8.13 -4.53
C LEU A 244 -22.76 -7.23 -5.75
N PHE A 245 -21.51 -7.10 -6.20
CA PHE A 245 -21.10 -6.18 -7.26
C PHE A 245 -20.50 -6.90 -8.47
N ASP A 246 -19.78 -8.02 -8.26
CA ASP A 246 -19.13 -8.75 -9.34
C ASP A 246 -20.17 -9.37 -10.29
N GLY A 247 -20.12 -8.97 -11.57
CA GLY A 247 -21.08 -9.38 -12.58
C GLY A 247 -22.50 -8.82 -12.39
N THR A 248 -22.71 -7.92 -11.42
CA THR A 248 -24.02 -7.28 -11.18
C THR A 248 -24.19 -6.07 -12.13
N PRO A 249 -25.29 -6.00 -12.93
CA PRO A 249 -25.51 -4.87 -13.84
C PRO A 249 -25.48 -3.52 -13.13
N GLY A 250 -24.76 -2.56 -13.68
CA GLY A 250 -24.58 -1.22 -13.13
C GLY A 250 -23.39 -1.08 -12.20
N PHE A 251 -22.63 -2.17 -11.98
CA PHE A 251 -21.42 -2.17 -11.16
C PHE A 251 -20.27 -2.90 -11.85
N LYS A 252 -19.04 -2.54 -11.48
CA LYS A 252 -17.81 -3.22 -11.84
C LYS A 252 -16.85 -3.28 -10.65
N ILE A 253 -15.94 -4.24 -10.68
CA ILE A 253 -14.87 -4.38 -9.70
C ILE A 253 -13.53 -4.11 -10.37
N SER A 254 -12.68 -3.31 -9.70
CA SER A 254 -11.25 -3.24 -9.97
C SER A 254 -10.50 -3.97 -8.86
N GLN A 255 -9.60 -4.89 -9.21
CA GLN A 255 -8.88 -5.73 -8.27
C GLN A 255 -7.42 -5.83 -8.67
N ALA A 256 -6.51 -5.79 -7.69
CA ALA A 256 -5.09 -6.06 -7.88
C ALA A 256 -4.53 -6.95 -6.77
N ALA A 257 -3.60 -7.84 -7.12
CA ALA A 257 -2.77 -8.51 -6.14
C ALA A 257 -1.84 -7.49 -5.50
N THR A 258 -1.80 -7.46 -4.17
CA THR A 258 -0.93 -6.54 -3.42
C THR A 258 0.36 -7.24 -2.99
N GLY A 259 1.37 -6.48 -2.59
CA GLY A 259 2.57 -7.00 -1.93
C GLY A 259 2.29 -7.59 -0.54
N ARG A 260 1.04 -7.68 -0.11
CA ARG A 260 0.69 -8.22 1.20
C ARG A 260 0.52 -9.73 1.15
N VAL A 261 1.48 -10.45 1.78
CA VAL A 261 1.45 -11.90 1.92
C VAL A 261 0.92 -12.32 3.29
N TYR A 262 0.02 -13.30 3.31
CA TYR A 262 -0.38 -14.03 4.51
C TYR A 262 0.50 -15.26 4.64
N LYS A 263 1.15 -15.41 5.79
CA LYS A 263 2.18 -16.43 6.02
C LYS A 263 2.14 -16.98 7.43
N VAL A 264 2.76 -18.13 7.60
CA VAL A 264 3.04 -18.74 8.89
C VAL A 264 4.53 -18.61 9.17
N TYR A 265 4.90 -17.93 10.24
CA TYR A 265 6.23 -17.99 10.82
C TYR A 265 6.34 -19.19 11.74
N PHE A 266 7.46 -19.87 11.68
CA PHE A 266 7.87 -20.89 12.62
C PHE A 266 8.91 -20.28 13.59
N ASN A 267 8.76 -20.52 14.90
CA ASN A 267 9.84 -20.25 15.85
C ASN A 267 10.88 -21.35 15.74
N LEU A 268 12.00 -21.07 15.09
CA LEU A 268 13.03 -22.08 14.80
C LEU A 268 13.85 -22.51 16.04
N GLU A 269 13.71 -21.80 17.16
CA GLU A 269 14.34 -22.20 18.45
C GLU A 269 13.47 -23.18 19.24
N HIS A 270 12.23 -23.41 18.85
CA HIS A 270 11.37 -24.39 19.52
C HIS A 270 11.67 -25.82 19.06
N ALA A 271 11.54 -26.78 19.96
CA ALA A 271 11.97 -28.18 19.74
C ALA A 271 11.34 -28.83 18.49
N PHE A 272 10.02 -28.64 18.25
CA PHE A 272 9.35 -29.24 17.11
C PHE A 272 9.48 -28.40 15.85
N THR A 273 9.21 -27.08 15.93
CA THR A 273 9.30 -26.18 14.77
C THR A 273 10.75 -25.86 14.36
N GLY A 274 11.73 -26.22 15.19
CA GLY A 274 13.15 -26.26 14.82
C GLY A 274 13.51 -27.40 13.85
N ASP A 275 12.72 -28.49 13.80
CA ASP A 275 12.94 -29.61 12.88
C ASP A 275 12.47 -29.24 11.45
N PRO A 276 13.37 -29.25 10.43
CA PRO A 276 12.99 -28.91 9.05
C PRO A 276 11.91 -29.82 8.45
N ASN A 277 11.94 -31.13 8.79
CA ASN A 277 10.94 -32.08 8.32
C ASN A 277 9.56 -31.81 8.93
N PHE A 278 9.53 -31.40 10.20
CA PHE A 278 8.30 -30.99 10.85
C PHE A 278 7.70 -29.76 10.16
N ARG A 279 8.52 -28.72 9.92
CA ARG A 279 8.06 -27.51 9.19
C ARG A 279 7.55 -27.84 7.80
N LYS A 280 8.28 -28.69 7.06
CA LYS A 280 7.87 -29.14 5.75
C LYS A 280 6.51 -29.86 5.78
N ALA A 281 6.29 -30.75 6.74
CA ALA A 281 5.02 -31.46 6.90
C ALA A 281 3.87 -30.47 7.22
N VAL A 282 4.10 -29.47 8.06
CA VAL A 282 3.11 -28.42 8.33
C VAL A 282 2.80 -27.64 7.05
N CYS A 283 3.79 -27.26 6.24
CA CYS A 283 3.56 -26.60 4.95
C CYS A 283 2.75 -27.47 3.97
N MET A 284 3.02 -28.79 3.92
CA MET A 284 2.27 -29.77 3.10
C MET A 284 0.82 -29.92 3.55
N ALA A 285 0.48 -29.62 4.80
CA ALA A 285 -0.89 -29.72 5.31
C ALA A 285 -1.76 -28.49 5.01
N ILE A 286 -1.18 -27.41 4.44
CA ILE A 286 -1.90 -26.17 4.12
C ILE A 286 -2.39 -26.20 2.68
N ASP A 287 -3.70 -26.34 2.47
CA ASP A 287 -4.35 -26.23 1.16
C ASP A 287 -4.51 -24.77 0.76
N LYS A 288 -3.41 -24.17 0.23
CA LYS A 288 -3.34 -22.76 -0.14
C LYS A 288 -4.45 -22.32 -1.12
N PRO A 289 -4.79 -23.10 -2.19
CA PRO A 289 -5.92 -22.79 -3.05
C PRO A 289 -7.26 -22.71 -2.32
N SER A 290 -7.57 -23.69 -1.48
CA SER A 290 -8.81 -23.70 -0.68
C SER A 290 -8.83 -22.55 0.32
N TYR A 291 -7.69 -22.23 0.96
CA TYR A 291 -7.61 -21.09 1.88
C TYR A 291 -7.89 -19.78 1.15
N ALA A 292 -7.28 -19.53 0.00
CA ALA A 292 -7.51 -18.34 -0.80
C ALA A 292 -8.96 -18.21 -1.29
N GLN A 293 -9.60 -19.35 -1.64
CA GLN A 293 -10.98 -19.37 -2.12
C GLN A 293 -12.00 -19.21 -0.98
N VAL A 294 -11.79 -19.90 0.16
CA VAL A 294 -12.81 -20.00 1.21
C VAL A 294 -12.64 -18.94 2.30
N LEU A 295 -11.40 -18.67 2.75
CA LEU A 295 -11.19 -17.81 3.91
C LEU A 295 -11.29 -16.33 3.58
N VAL A 296 -11.06 -15.96 2.32
CA VAL A 296 -11.12 -14.57 1.82
C VAL A 296 -11.99 -14.45 0.57
N ASN A 297 -12.95 -15.37 0.38
CA ASN A 297 -13.93 -15.38 -0.72
C ASN A 297 -13.30 -15.14 -2.11
N GLY A 298 -12.20 -15.82 -2.42
CA GLY A 298 -11.48 -15.67 -3.69
C GLY A 298 -10.66 -14.36 -3.81
N ALA A 299 -10.62 -13.53 -2.79
CA ALA A 299 -9.78 -12.33 -2.76
C ALA A 299 -8.31 -12.64 -2.38
N GLY A 300 -7.85 -13.86 -2.61
CA GLY A 300 -6.48 -14.29 -2.39
C GLY A 300 -5.91 -15.00 -3.60
N THR A 301 -4.61 -14.84 -3.86
CA THR A 301 -3.86 -15.64 -4.82
C THR A 301 -2.91 -16.56 -4.06
N PRO A 302 -2.98 -17.90 -4.23
CA PRO A 302 -2.08 -18.83 -3.54
C PRO A 302 -0.61 -18.42 -3.71
N ALA A 303 0.12 -18.30 -2.59
CA ALA A 303 1.50 -17.81 -2.61
C ALA A 303 2.51 -18.95 -2.71
N LYS A 304 3.46 -18.85 -3.64
CA LYS A 304 4.67 -19.69 -3.70
C LYS A 304 5.89 -18.90 -3.22
N SER A 305 6.08 -17.67 -3.67
CA SER A 305 7.10 -16.71 -3.24
C SER A 305 6.57 -15.78 -2.16
N SER A 306 7.46 -15.09 -1.46
CA SER A 306 7.10 -13.98 -0.56
C SER A 306 6.59 -12.75 -1.34
N PHE A 307 6.83 -12.70 -2.64
CA PHE A 307 6.48 -11.60 -3.53
C PHE A 307 5.32 -11.95 -4.46
N PRO A 308 4.49 -10.97 -4.85
CA PRO A 308 3.41 -11.19 -5.81
C PRO A 308 3.94 -11.73 -7.15
N ALA A 309 3.25 -12.69 -7.74
CA ALA A 309 3.65 -13.35 -8.99
C ALA A 309 3.80 -12.40 -10.20
N THR A 310 3.31 -11.16 -10.09
CA THR A 310 3.44 -10.11 -11.12
C THR A 310 4.78 -9.36 -11.05
N THR A 311 5.63 -9.65 -10.07
CA THR A 311 6.91 -8.96 -9.85
C THR A 311 8.09 -9.75 -10.43
N ALA A 312 9.11 -9.04 -10.89
CA ALA A 312 10.33 -9.65 -11.43
C ALA A 312 11.06 -10.54 -10.40
N VAL A 313 11.02 -10.17 -9.12
CA VAL A 313 11.60 -10.99 -8.04
C VAL A 313 10.90 -12.34 -7.94
N ALA A 314 9.55 -12.35 -7.93
CA ALA A 314 8.80 -13.60 -7.85
C ALA A 314 9.00 -14.50 -9.08
N GLU A 315 9.11 -13.88 -10.27
CA GLU A 315 9.40 -14.60 -11.52
C GLU A 315 10.78 -15.29 -11.47
N ALA A 316 11.77 -14.64 -10.88
CA ALA A 316 13.14 -15.16 -10.75
C ALA A 316 13.32 -16.12 -9.57
N THR A 317 12.41 -16.14 -8.57
CA THR A 317 12.53 -16.99 -7.36
C THR A 317 12.36 -18.46 -7.70
N ASP A 318 13.33 -19.30 -7.29
CA ASP A 318 13.17 -20.76 -7.36
C ASP A 318 12.18 -21.26 -6.30
N VAL A 319 10.99 -21.61 -6.74
CA VAL A 319 9.90 -22.14 -5.90
C VAL A 319 9.75 -23.66 -5.99
N SER A 320 10.71 -24.35 -6.59
CA SER A 320 10.66 -25.82 -6.78
C SER A 320 10.69 -26.62 -5.48
N SER A 321 11.23 -26.02 -4.42
CA SER A 321 11.29 -26.59 -3.06
C SER A 321 10.02 -26.37 -2.23
N VAL A 322 9.13 -25.45 -2.68
CA VAL A 322 7.90 -25.11 -1.94
C VAL A 322 6.93 -26.30 -1.96
N PRO A 323 6.55 -26.84 -0.80
CA PRO A 323 5.67 -28.02 -0.76
C PRO A 323 4.28 -27.70 -1.36
N GLU A 324 3.78 -28.63 -2.18
CA GLU A 324 2.38 -28.65 -2.56
C GLU A 324 1.53 -29.32 -1.46
N PHE A 325 0.22 -29.06 -1.47
CA PHE A 325 -0.69 -29.68 -0.51
C PHE A 325 -0.72 -31.21 -0.68
N ASP A 326 -0.33 -31.93 0.38
CA ASP A 326 -0.35 -33.38 0.46
C ASP A 326 -0.44 -33.81 1.94
N MET A 327 -1.67 -34.00 2.44
CA MET A 327 -1.92 -34.37 3.83
C MET A 327 -1.38 -35.78 4.16
N ASP A 328 -1.47 -36.73 3.23
CA ASP A 328 -0.99 -38.11 3.45
C ASP A 328 0.54 -38.16 3.43
N GLY A 329 1.16 -37.40 2.51
CA GLY A 329 2.62 -37.24 2.48
C GLY A 329 3.15 -36.52 3.72
N ALA A 330 2.43 -35.53 4.25
CA ALA A 330 2.79 -34.85 5.49
C ALA A 330 2.81 -35.79 6.70
N LYS A 331 1.78 -36.67 6.82
CA LYS A 331 1.72 -37.72 7.86
C LYS A 331 2.87 -38.72 7.74
N ALA A 332 3.14 -39.18 6.52
CA ALA A 332 4.26 -40.11 6.28
C ALA A 332 5.60 -39.48 6.64
N LEU A 333 5.84 -38.21 6.29
CA LEU A 333 7.06 -37.48 6.61
C LEU A 333 7.25 -37.32 8.13
N LEU A 334 6.17 -37.04 8.88
CA LEU A 334 6.20 -36.96 10.33
C LEU A 334 6.56 -38.34 10.95
N GLU A 335 5.93 -39.40 10.48
CA GLU A 335 6.21 -40.79 10.94
C GLU A 335 7.67 -41.16 10.68
N GLU A 336 8.18 -40.93 9.46
CA GLU A 336 9.60 -41.17 9.09
C GLU A 336 10.56 -40.34 9.94
N SER A 337 10.13 -39.15 10.37
CA SER A 337 10.91 -38.26 11.25
C SER A 337 10.76 -38.62 12.74
N GLY A 338 10.02 -39.69 13.05
CA GLY A 338 9.88 -40.21 14.42
C GLY A 338 8.81 -39.50 15.27
N TYR A 339 7.86 -38.80 14.63
CA TYR A 339 6.67 -38.30 15.28
C TYR A 339 5.56 -39.35 15.18
N VAL A 340 5.24 -40.03 16.28
CA VAL A 340 4.31 -41.17 16.31
C VAL A 340 3.38 -41.07 17.52
N ASP A 341 2.12 -41.52 17.34
CA ASP A 341 1.19 -41.70 18.46
C ASP A 341 1.52 -43.03 19.16
N THR A 342 2.23 -42.98 20.26
CA THR A 342 2.71 -44.19 20.98
C THR A 342 1.71 -44.69 22.00
N ASN A 343 0.75 -43.87 22.42
CA ASN A 343 -0.21 -44.22 23.48
C ASN A 343 -1.65 -44.43 22.95
N GLY A 344 -1.94 -44.10 21.68
CA GLY A 344 -3.22 -44.27 21.01
C GLY A 344 -4.27 -43.22 21.34
N ASP A 345 -3.84 -42.01 21.81
CA ASP A 345 -4.74 -40.92 22.11
C ASP A 345 -5.02 -39.99 20.90
N GLY A 346 -4.38 -40.26 19.75
CA GLY A 346 -4.53 -39.54 18.51
C GLY A 346 -3.61 -38.34 18.39
N ILE A 347 -2.70 -38.12 19.33
CA ILE A 347 -1.71 -37.06 19.31
C ILE A 347 -0.31 -37.67 19.17
N LEU A 348 0.50 -37.07 18.30
CA LEU A 348 1.86 -37.50 18.06
C LEU A 348 2.76 -37.14 19.26
N GLU A 349 3.72 -38.01 19.52
CA GLU A 349 4.85 -37.74 20.42
C GLU A 349 6.17 -37.78 19.64
N LYS A 350 7.15 -37.04 20.14
CA LYS A 350 8.55 -37.06 19.71
C LYS A 350 9.44 -37.17 20.94
N ASP A 351 10.30 -38.20 20.99
CA ASP A 351 11.19 -38.45 22.13
C ASP A 351 10.46 -38.53 23.50
N GLY A 352 9.20 -38.99 23.50
CA GLY A 352 8.33 -39.10 24.66
C GLY A 352 7.63 -37.83 25.09
N GLU A 353 7.76 -36.74 24.31
CA GLU A 353 7.05 -35.47 24.54
C GLU A 353 5.88 -35.34 23.55
N LYS A 354 4.70 -34.97 24.06
CA LYS A 354 3.50 -34.73 23.29
C LYS A 354 3.67 -33.49 22.41
N VAL A 355 3.35 -33.59 21.13
CA VAL A 355 3.42 -32.48 20.19
C VAL A 355 2.22 -31.56 20.40
N SER A 356 2.46 -30.42 21.06
CA SER A 356 1.46 -29.37 21.32
C SER A 356 2.04 -28.02 20.94
N LEU A 357 1.27 -27.22 20.17
CA LEU A 357 1.72 -25.96 19.61
C LEU A 357 0.79 -24.80 19.97
N GLN A 358 1.40 -23.63 20.22
CA GLN A 358 0.71 -22.36 20.38
C GLN A 358 0.80 -21.54 19.09
N ILE A 359 -0.37 -21.25 18.48
CA ILE A 359 -0.50 -20.36 17.35
C ILE A 359 -0.86 -18.97 17.86
N ILE A 360 -0.15 -17.92 17.45
CA ILE A 360 -0.53 -16.53 17.69
C ILE A 360 -0.93 -15.83 16.40
N THR A 361 -1.84 -14.87 16.50
CA THR A 361 -2.26 -13.98 15.41
C THR A 361 -2.80 -12.67 15.97
N TYR A 362 -3.12 -11.71 15.10
CA TYR A 362 -3.75 -10.44 15.48
C TYR A 362 -5.04 -10.18 14.70
N GLY A 363 -5.79 -9.15 15.12
CA GLY A 363 -7.09 -8.82 14.56
C GLY A 363 -6.98 -8.14 13.20
N ARG A 364 -6.84 -8.93 12.11
CA ARG A 364 -6.91 -8.46 10.72
C ARG A 364 -7.80 -9.43 9.92
N THR A 365 -8.60 -8.89 8.98
CA THR A 365 -9.48 -9.69 8.13
C THR A 365 -8.73 -10.86 7.49
N GLY A 366 -9.24 -12.08 7.67
CA GLY A 366 -8.65 -13.31 7.15
C GLY A 366 -7.62 -13.98 8.06
N LEU A 367 -6.92 -13.29 8.95
CA LEU A 367 -5.90 -13.90 9.82
C LEU A 367 -6.49 -14.86 10.86
N PRO A 368 -7.54 -14.50 11.64
CA PRO A 368 -8.17 -15.45 12.56
C PRO A 368 -8.71 -16.69 11.87
N GLN A 369 -9.32 -16.51 10.68
CA GLN A 369 -9.82 -17.62 9.86
C GLN A 369 -8.68 -18.53 9.38
N THR A 370 -7.56 -17.94 8.93
CA THR A 370 -6.36 -18.69 8.52
C THR A 370 -5.76 -19.45 9.71
N SER A 371 -5.75 -18.85 10.91
CA SER A 371 -5.27 -19.51 12.13
C SER A 371 -6.14 -20.70 12.54
N GLN A 372 -7.47 -20.59 12.42
CA GLN A 372 -8.41 -21.67 12.69
C GLN A 372 -8.26 -22.80 11.66
N ALA A 373 -8.05 -22.47 10.38
CA ALA A 373 -7.81 -23.45 9.34
C ALA A 373 -6.48 -24.19 9.55
N LEU A 374 -5.41 -23.47 9.93
CA LEU A 374 -4.13 -24.05 10.30
C LEU A 374 -4.28 -24.98 11.53
N GLN A 375 -4.98 -24.53 12.58
CA GLN A 375 -5.27 -25.38 13.76
C GLN A 375 -5.95 -26.69 13.35
N SER A 376 -6.95 -26.61 12.47
CA SER A 376 -7.63 -27.81 11.97
C SER A 376 -6.71 -28.72 11.15
N ALA A 377 -5.82 -28.17 10.34
CA ALA A 377 -4.84 -28.95 9.58
C ALA A 377 -3.83 -29.65 10.50
N LEU A 378 -3.33 -28.97 11.53
CA LEU A 378 -2.46 -29.56 12.55
C LEU A 378 -3.14 -30.69 13.31
N GLN A 379 -4.40 -30.53 13.70
CA GLN A 379 -5.17 -31.59 14.35
C GLN A 379 -5.35 -32.84 13.45
N GLN A 380 -5.51 -32.65 12.13
CA GLN A 380 -5.57 -33.77 11.17
C GLN A 380 -4.23 -34.50 11.04
N LEU A 381 -3.12 -33.82 11.33
CA LEU A 381 -1.79 -34.44 11.43
C LEU A 381 -1.55 -35.16 12.77
N GLY A 382 -2.48 -35.06 13.73
CA GLY A 382 -2.28 -35.57 15.09
C GLY A 382 -1.46 -34.63 15.99
N ILE A 383 -1.45 -33.33 15.70
CA ILE A 383 -0.75 -32.31 16.47
C ILE A 383 -1.78 -31.54 17.31
N GLU A 384 -1.59 -31.48 18.61
CA GLU A 384 -2.40 -30.59 19.46
C GLU A 384 -2.04 -29.14 19.16
N ALA A 385 -3.04 -28.29 18.91
CA ALA A 385 -2.81 -26.88 18.60
C ALA A 385 -3.90 -26.01 19.23
N ALA A 386 -3.45 -24.92 19.87
CA ALA A 386 -4.31 -23.86 20.34
C ALA A 386 -3.92 -22.56 19.63
N PHE A 387 -4.90 -21.66 19.35
CA PHE A 387 -4.56 -20.36 18.85
C PHE A 387 -5.09 -19.24 19.75
N GLU A 388 -4.37 -18.13 19.77
CA GLU A 388 -4.67 -16.94 20.53
C GLU A 388 -4.63 -15.72 19.61
N GLN A 389 -5.69 -14.92 19.62
CA GLN A 389 -5.73 -13.63 18.93
C GLN A 389 -5.32 -12.53 19.91
N LEU A 390 -4.30 -11.77 19.54
CA LEU A 390 -3.70 -10.68 20.30
C LEU A 390 -4.07 -9.32 19.67
N GLU A 391 -3.79 -8.22 20.36
CA GLU A 391 -3.86 -6.87 19.76
C GLU A 391 -2.74 -6.68 18.72
N GLY A 392 -1.53 -7.22 19.00
CA GLY A 392 -0.38 -7.31 18.11
C GLY A 392 0.49 -8.48 18.51
N THR A 393 1.29 -9.00 17.58
CA THR A 393 2.14 -10.18 17.81
C THR A 393 3.60 -9.88 18.01
N ASP A 394 4.05 -8.62 17.85
CA ASP A 394 5.45 -8.23 17.79
C ASP A 394 6.19 -8.50 19.10
N ASP A 395 5.59 -8.16 20.25
CA ASP A 395 6.19 -8.43 21.57
C ASP A 395 6.45 -9.93 21.80
N ARG A 396 5.48 -10.78 21.42
CA ARG A 396 5.61 -12.24 21.48
C ARG A 396 6.63 -12.76 20.47
N GLY A 397 6.65 -12.16 19.27
CA GLY A 397 7.64 -12.43 18.21
C GLY A 397 9.06 -12.16 18.67
N HIS A 398 9.32 -10.98 19.22
CA HIS A 398 10.64 -10.62 19.75
C HIS A 398 11.06 -11.51 20.93
N ALA A 399 10.13 -11.80 21.83
CA ALA A 399 10.37 -12.65 23.00
C ALA A 399 10.51 -14.15 22.67
N GLY A 400 10.16 -14.59 21.44
CA GLY A 400 10.15 -16.01 21.05
C GLY A 400 9.14 -16.85 21.84
N THR A 401 8.05 -16.24 22.37
CA THR A 401 7.09 -16.93 23.23
C THR A 401 5.86 -17.39 22.45
N TYR A 402 6.08 -18.10 21.35
CA TYR A 402 5.09 -18.71 20.47
C TYR A 402 5.75 -19.85 19.69
N ASP A 403 4.99 -20.73 19.06
CA ASP A 403 5.48 -21.79 18.19
C ASP A 403 5.24 -21.45 16.72
N LEU A 404 4.03 -21.00 16.41
CA LEU A 404 3.60 -20.54 15.09
C LEU A 404 2.96 -19.15 15.18
N SER A 405 3.27 -18.26 14.22
CA SER A 405 2.58 -16.98 14.09
C SER A 405 1.97 -16.85 12.71
N VAL A 406 0.64 -16.69 12.65
CA VAL A 406 -0.06 -16.36 11.40
C VAL A 406 -0.08 -14.85 11.25
N TYR A 407 0.61 -14.37 10.24
CA TYR A 407 0.95 -12.95 10.06
C TYR A 407 0.66 -12.47 8.64
N ALA A 408 0.39 -11.19 8.49
CA ALA A 408 0.22 -10.54 7.20
C ALA A 408 1.19 -9.37 7.07
N GLU A 409 1.99 -9.36 6.02
CA GLU A 409 3.06 -8.36 5.83
C GLU A 409 3.12 -7.85 4.41
N MET A 410 3.43 -6.56 4.26
CA MET A 410 3.73 -5.94 2.98
C MET A 410 5.20 -6.20 2.63
N THR A 411 5.45 -6.92 1.55
CA THR A 411 6.81 -7.33 1.16
C THR A 411 7.51 -6.35 0.23
N LEU A 412 6.74 -5.46 -0.43
CA LEU A 412 7.25 -4.47 -1.38
C LEU A 412 6.58 -3.10 -1.17
N PRO A 413 6.69 -2.46 0.01
CA PRO A 413 5.97 -1.20 0.28
C PRO A 413 6.41 -0.07 -0.66
N THR A 414 7.67 -0.08 -1.10
CA THR A 414 8.28 0.90 -2.01
C THR A 414 8.79 0.27 -3.31
N GLY A 415 8.32 -0.93 -3.66
CA GLY A 415 8.75 -1.66 -4.85
C GLY A 415 10.12 -2.33 -4.75
N ASP A 416 10.88 -2.11 -3.68
CA ASP A 416 12.18 -2.77 -3.45
C ASP A 416 12.09 -3.83 -2.35
N PRO A 417 12.62 -5.04 -2.56
CA PRO A 417 12.54 -6.16 -1.61
C PRO A 417 13.51 -6.05 -0.43
N TYR A 418 14.51 -5.17 -0.47
CA TYR A 418 15.62 -5.16 0.48
C TYR A 418 15.17 -5.00 1.94
N SER A 419 14.32 -4.01 2.22
CA SER A 419 13.89 -3.74 3.60
C SER A 419 13.12 -4.92 4.20
N TYR A 420 12.25 -5.55 3.42
CA TYR A 420 11.53 -6.74 3.84
C TYR A 420 12.49 -7.90 4.13
N LEU A 421 13.38 -8.22 3.18
CA LEU A 421 14.31 -9.34 3.31
C LEU A 421 15.30 -9.12 4.46
N MET A 422 15.85 -7.91 4.60
CA MET A 422 16.78 -7.54 5.65
C MET A 422 16.14 -7.64 7.04
N ASN A 423 14.95 -7.07 7.20
CA ASN A 423 14.26 -7.03 8.49
C ASN A 423 13.81 -8.42 8.96
N ASN A 424 13.43 -9.30 8.03
CA ASN A 424 12.83 -10.58 8.36
C ASN A 424 13.82 -11.75 8.36
N PHE A 425 14.88 -11.72 7.54
CA PHE A 425 15.70 -12.89 7.29
C PHE A 425 17.19 -12.68 7.52
N SER A 426 17.67 -11.45 7.80
CA SER A 426 19.02 -11.32 8.34
C SER A 426 19.07 -11.87 9.78
N THR A 427 20.21 -12.43 10.18
CA THR A 427 20.40 -12.99 11.54
C THR A 427 20.03 -11.97 12.62
N ASP A 428 20.34 -10.67 12.43
CA ASP A 428 20.04 -9.58 13.36
C ASP A 428 18.82 -8.75 12.94
N GLY A 429 17.94 -9.28 12.07
CA GLY A 429 16.78 -8.56 11.54
C GLY A 429 15.76 -8.19 12.61
N ILE A 430 15.30 -6.93 12.59
CA ILE A 430 14.39 -6.39 13.62
C ILE A 430 13.01 -7.04 13.64
N GLN A 431 12.60 -7.69 12.56
CA GLN A 431 11.36 -8.45 12.43
C GLN A 431 11.62 -9.95 12.21
N ASN A 432 12.85 -10.41 12.48
CA ASN A 432 13.19 -11.82 12.42
C ASN A 432 12.55 -12.58 13.60
N PHE A 433 11.22 -12.62 13.60
CA PHE A 433 10.45 -13.30 14.64
C PHE A 433 10.70 -14.81 14.66
N GLY A 434 10.98 -15.40 13.48
CA GLY A 434 11.27 -16.82 13.33
C GLY A 434 12.63 -17.25 13.89
N LYS A 435 13.50 -16.31 14.27
CA LYS A 435 14.89 -16.59 14.70
C LYS A 435 15.70 -17.33 13.61
N TYR A 436 15.44 -16.96 12.35
CA TYR A 436 16.17 -17.49 11.21
C TYR A 436 17.61 -17.00 11.19
N SER A 437 18.55 -17.87 10.87
CA SER A 437 19.96 -17.53 10.71
C SER A 437 20.58 -18.39 9.62
N ASN A 438 21.09 -17.75 8.57
CA ASN A 438 21.75 -18.41 7.45
C ASN A 438 22.83 -17.49 6.88
N ALA A 439 24.09 -17.91 6.98
CA ALA A 439 25.23 -17.11 6.57
C ALA A 439 25.27 -16.80 5.06
N GLU A 440 24.68 -17.64 4.21
CA GLU A 440 24.55 -17.37 2.78
C GLU A 440 23.54 -16.24 2.54
N VAL A 441 22.40 -16.26 3.23
CA VAL A 441 21.38 -15.21 3.18
C VAL A 441 21.94 -13.89 3.69
N ASP A 442 22.67 -13.87 4.81
CA ASP A 442 23.35 -12.66 5.32
C ASP A 442 24.32 -12.08 4.29
N ALA A 443 25.12 -12.93 3.62
CA ALA A 443 26.07 -12.49 2.58
C ALA A 443 25.36 -11.95 1.34
N LEU A 444 24.23 -12.52 0.92
CA LEU A 444 23.41 -12.02 -0.20
C LEU A 444 22.75 -10.69 0.17
N LEU A 445 22.31 -10.51 1.40
CA LEU A 445 21.74 -9.26 1.90
C LEU A 445 22.77 -8.13 1.90
N GLU A 446 24.04 -8.41 2.26
CA GLU A 446 25.13 -7.44 2.16
C GLU A 446 25.38 -7.00 0.70
N GLN A 447 25.31 -7.93 -0.26
CA GLN A 447 25.44 -7.60 -1.67
C GLN A 447 24.25 -6.76 -2.15
N LEU A 448 23.02 -7.16 -1.81
CA LEU A 448 21.79 -6.46 -2.17
C LEU A 448 21.77 -5.03 -1.63
N ALA A 449 22.31 -4.79 -0.44
CA ALA A 449 22.40 -3.48 0.20
C ALA A 449 23.18 -2.43 -0.63
N SER A 450 24.10 -2.88 -1.49
CA SER A 450 25.00 -2.01 -2.24
C SER A 450 24.87 -2.12 -3.77
N GLU A 451 23.97 -2.97 -4.27
CA GLU A 451 23.75 -3.17 -5.71
C GLU A 451 22.82 -2.08 -6.26
N PHE A 452 23.22 -1.39 -7.34
CA PHE A 452 22.45 -0.33 -8.01
C PHE A 452 21.71 -0.81 -9.26
N ASP A 453 22.10 -1.95 -9.83
CA ASP A 453 21.47 -2.51 -11.01
C ASP A 453 20.17 -3.23 -10.57
N THR A 454 19.02 -2.76 -11.06
CA THR A 454 17.71 -3.28 -10.68
C THR A 454 17.52 -4.76 -11.01
N ASP A 455 18.03 -5.23 -12.14
CA ASP A 455 17.88 -6.63 -12.53
C ASP A 455 18.70 -7.53 -11.61
N LYS A 456 19.93 -7.13 -11.27
CA LYS A 456 20.75 -7.86 -10.29
C LYS A 456 20.16 -7.80 -8.88
N ARG A 457 19.53 -6.69 -8.48
CA ARG A 457 18.81 -6.60 -7.21
C ARG A 457 17.68 -7.64 -7.15
N ASN A 458 16.91 -7.75 -8.23
CA ASN A 458 15.84 -8.74 -8.34
C ASN A 458 16.39 -10.17 -8.27
N GLU A 459 17.52 -10.46 -8.96
CA GLU A 459 18.19 -11.75 -8.92
C GLU A 459 18.69 -12.10 -7.50
N LEU A 460 19.35 -11.18 -6.81
CA LEU A 460 19.81 -11.37 -5.43
C LEU A 460 18.64 -11.60 -4.47
N ALA A 461 17.59 -10.80 -4.58
CA ALA A 461 16.38 -10.95 -3.78
C ALA A 461 15.69 -12.30 -4.02
N ALA A 462 15.62 -12.75 -5.28
CA ALA A 462 15.08 -14.05 -5.65
C ALA A 462 15.90 -15.22 -5.08
N GLN A 463 17.25 -15.11 -5.06
CA GLN A 463 18.12 -16.10 -4.44
C GLN A 463 17.88 -16.18 -2.92
N ILE A 464 17.75 -15.02 -2.25
CA ILE A 464 17.43 -14.96 -0.81
C ILE A 464 16.09 -15.63 -0.53
N ASP A 465 15.03 -15.20 -1.25
CA ASP A 465 13.67 -15.76 -1.05
C ASP A 465 13.65 -17.27 -1.32
N GLY A 466 14.28 -17.73 -2.41
CA GLY A 466 14.39 -19.16 -2.74
C GLY A 466 15.10 -19.97 -1.65
N THR A 467 16.18 -19.45 -1.04
CA THR A 467 16.90 -20.10 0.08
C THR A 467 16.03 -20.19 1.32
N VAL A 468 15.36 -19.09 1.70
CA VAL A 468 14.45 -19.03 2.86
C VAL A 468 13.29 -20.03 2.70
N LEU A 469 12.73 -20.14 1.47
CA LEU A 469 11.65 -21.07 1.15
C LEU A 469 12.13 -22.54 1.18
N ALA A 470 13.33 -22.82 0.69
CA ALA A 470 13.92 -24.16 0.72
C ALA A 470 14.15 -24.66 2.15
N ASP A 471 14.50 -23.76 3.07
CA ASP A 471 14.64 -24.06 4.50
C ASP A 471 13.29 -24.27 5.22
N ASN A 472 12.16 -24.02 4.54
CA ASN A 472 10.82 -23.99 5.12
C ASN A 472 10.75 -23.16 6.42
N SER A 473 11.50 -22.05 6.49
CA SER A 473 11.53 -21.18 7.67
C SER A 473 10.25 -20.36 7.80
N ILE A 474 9.53 -20.20 6.71
CA ILE A 474 8.18 -19.64 6.62
C ILE A 474 7.31 -20.49 5.71
N CYS A 475 5.99 -20.39 5.84
CA CYS A 475 5.03 -20.88 4.87
C CYS A 475 4.16 -19.74 4.35
N ASN A 476 4.41 -19.28 3.14
CA ASN A 476 3.53 -18.33 2.48
C ASN A 476 2.22 -19.02 2.10
N VAL A 477 1.07 -18.43 2.45
CA VAL A 477 -0.26 -19.02 2.25
C VAL A 477 -0.94 -18.45 1.01
N PHE A 478 -1.19 -17.14 1.01
CA PHE A 478 -1.72 -16.40 -0.15
C PHE A 478 -1.31 -14.94 -0.12
N HIS A 479 -1.22 -14.32 -1.29
CA HIS A 479 -1.20 -12.87 -1.43
C HIS A 479 -2.64 -12.36 -1.40
N LEU A 480 -2.88 -11.33 -0.59
CA LEU A 480 -4.19 -10.70 -0.53
C LEU A 480 -4.41 -9.83 -1.77
N ASN A 481 -5.54 -10.03 -2.43
CA ASN A 481 -6.01 -9.13 -3.47
C ASN A 481 -6.89 -8.06 -2.82
N MET A 482 -6.54 -6.80 -3.02
CA MET A 482 -7.42 -5.70 -2.67
C MET A 482 -8.35 -5.40 -3.83
N TYR A 483 -9.55 -4.88 -3.54
CA TYR A 483 -10.51 -4.51 -4.56
C TYR A 483 -11.31 -3.26 -4.22
N MET A 484 -11.78 -2.61 -5.25
CA MET A 484 -12.79 -1.55 -5.21
C MET A 484 -14.02 -2.02 -5.95
N ALA A 485 -15.20 -1.77 -5.41
CA ALA A 485 -16.44 -1.86 -6.15
C ALA A 485 -16.88 -0.45 -6.56
N MET A 486 -17.41 -0.30 -7.78
CA MET A 486 -17.81 1.00 -8.31
C MET A 486 -18.95 0.86 -9.30
N LYS A 487 -19.66 1.96 -9.55
CA LYS A 487 -20.59 2.06 -10.68
C LYS A 487 -19.86 1.77 -11.99
N ASP A 488 -20.51 1.16 -12.97
CA ASP A 488 -19.92 0.88 -14.29
C ASP A 488 -19.56 2.16 -15.07
N THR A 489 -20.21 3.30 -14.71
CA THR A 489 -19.95 4.64 -15.27
C THR A 489 -18.73 5.35 -14.67
N VAL A 490 -18.06 4.79 -13.66
CA VAL A 490 -16.83 5.39 -13.09
C VAL A 490 -15.66 5.13 -14.03
N GLU A 491 -14.91 6.18 -14.36
CA GLU A 491 -13.69 6.13 -15.17
C GLU A 491 -12.48 6.66 -14.36
N GLY A 492 -11.27 6.27 -14.78
CA GLY A 492 -10.01 6.75 -14.17
C GLY A 492 -9.73 6.26 -12.75
N LEU A 493 -10.52 5.31 -12.20
CA LEU A 493 -10.33 4.73 -10.89
C LEU A 493 -9.96 3.25 -11.03
N ASN A 494 -8.80 2.85 -10.51
CA ASN A 494 -8.33 1.48 -10.54
C ASN A 494 -7.66 1.11 -9.21
N GLN A 495 -7.80 -0.16 -8.81
CA GLN A 495 -7.03 -0.71 -7.72
C GLN A 495 -5.59 -0.92 -8.16
N SER A 496 -4.65 -0.31 -7.45
CA SER A 496 -3.21 -0.54 -7.59
C SER A 496 -2.71 -1.61 -6.61
N PRO A 497 -1.60 -2.30 -6.91
CA PRO A 497 -0.91 -3.19 -5.96
C PRO A 497 -0.49 -2.54 -4.64
N VAL A 498 -0.26 -1.22 -4.66
CA VAL A 498 -0.14 -0.39 -3.46
C VAL A 498 -1.37 0.50 -3.34
N ASP A 499 -1.91 0.62 -2.15
CA ASP A 499 -3.12 1.40 -1.88
C ASP A 499 -2.84 2.90 -1.64
N TYR A 500 -1.84 3.46 -2.37
CA TYR A 500 -1.43 4.87 -2.28
C TYR A 500 -2.04 5.76 -3.35
N TYR A 501 -2.60 5.21 -4.45
CA TYR A 501 -2.97 5.96 -5.66
C TYR A 501 -4.40 5.65 -6.08
N HIS A 502 -5.41 6.06 -5.30
CA HIS A 502 -6.80 5.83 -5.66
C HIS A 502 -7.32 6.96 -6.56
N ILE A 503 -7.47 8.17 -6.00
CA ILE A 503 -8.00 9.31 -6.73
C ILE A 503 -6.90 9.99 -7.55
N ASN A 504 -7.19 10.22 -8.83
CA ASN A 504 -6.29 10.89 -9.75
C ASN A 504 -7.06 11.86 -10.67
N TRP A 505 -6.37 12.63 -11.50
CA TRP A 505 -6.98 13.66 -12.33
C TRP A 505 -7.97 13.15 -13.40
N GLN A 506 -7.95 11.86 -13.71
CA GLN A 506 -8.87 11.22 -14.66
C GLN A 506 -10.12 10.63 -13.99
N THR A 507 -10.17 10.60 -12.65
CA THR A 507 -11.28 10.02 -11.90
C THR A 507 -12.55 10.83 -12.12
N CYS A 508 -13.61 10.20 -12.63
CA CYS A 508 -14.91 10.83 -12.83
C CYS A 508 -16.03 9.79 -12.97
N VAL A 509 -17.28 10.30 -12.99
CA VAL A 509 -18.46 9.55 -13.40
C VAL A 509 -18.87 10.06 -14.80
N THR A 510 -19.04 9.14 -15.75
CA THR A 510 -19.58 9.44 -17.07
C THR A 510 -21.09 9.25 -17.08
N GLU A 511 -21.80 9.98 -17.98
CA GLU A 511 -23.26 9.89 -18.13
C GLU A 511 -23.71 8.53 -18.71
#